data_8f7ba469d194b6e364345834cdd676de
#
_entry.id   8f7ba469d194b6e364345834cdd676de
#
_cell.length_a   1.000
_cell.length_b   1.000
_cell.length_c   1.000
_cell.angle_alpha   90.00
_cell.angle_beta   90.00
_cell.angle_gamma   90.00
#
_symmetry.space_group_name_H-M   'P 1'
#
loop_
_entity.id
_entity.type
_entity.pdbx_description
1 polymer ?
#
loop_
_entity_poly.entity_id
_entity_poly.type
_entity_poly.pdbx_seq_one_letter_code
_entity_poly.pdbx_strand_id
1 'polypeptide(L)'
;WASATVISDFRLMAPREGEAPDESTTVRVVIEDRRIVFGIWCSARRPLRASLTPRDQITDGDHISVHLDTEGDGQRAYIFGVNPYGVELDGILTVDPDFKWDAVWDAAARRGSGEWSAEIAVPFRAMRFPAGAARPWRLWMRREITAWNEVSTWPLYRAGQSGRIMLQAGDLTGLGGVHGGRALSIEPYVFSSVIDSRFEDPPGMLSPWTRDHNSEAGVDVQTAVT
;
A
#
# COMPACT_ATOMS: atom_id res chain seq x y z
N TRP A 1 -21.06 3.49 6.63
CA TRP A 1 -20.65 4.28 5.45
C TRP A 1 -21.58 5.49 5.17
N ALA A 2 -22.75 5.61 5.80
CA ALA A 2 -23.69 6.72 5.54
C ALA A 2 -23.12 8.10 5.93
N SER A 3 -22.26 8.17 6.93
CA SER A 3 -21.60 9.39 7.41
C SER A 3 -20.20 9.62 6.86
N ALA A 4 -19.74 8.76 5.92
CA ALA A 4 -18.40 8.82 5.39
C ALA A 4 -18.21 10.00 4.42
N THR A 5 -17.04 10.61 4.44
CA THR A 5 -16.62 11.55 3.40
C THR A 5 -16.44 10.80 2.09
N VAL A 6 -17.04 11.32 1.00
CA VAL A 6 -16.96 10.69 -0.33
C VAL A 6 -15.99 11.46 -1.20
N ILE A 7 -15.10 10.71 -1.83
CA ILE A 7 -14.09 11.20 -2.78
C ILE A 7 -14.29 10.46 -4.11
N SER A 8 -14.54 11.19 -5.19
CA SER A 8 -14.84 10.61 -6.50
C SER A 8 -14.24 11.38 -7.69
N ASP A 9 -13.61 12.53 -7.43
CA ASP A 9 -13.02 13.36 -8.49
C ASP A 9 -11.57 12.96 -8.78
N PHE A 10 -11.36 11.67 -9.09
CA PHE A 10 -10.08 11.20 -9.60
C PHE A 10 -9.83 11.77 -10.99
N ARG A 11 -8.57 12.11 -11.26
CA ARG A 11 -8.11 12.62 -12.55
C ARG A 11 -6.92 11.83 -13.04
N LEU A 12 -6.79 11.72 -14.35
CA LEU A 12 -5.64 11.08 -14.96
C LEU A 12 -4.35 11.86 -14.66
N MET A 13 -3.37 11.16 -14.13
CA MET A 13 -1.98 11.59 -14.09
C MET A 13 -1.28 11.19 -15.40
N ALA A 14 -1.63 10.02 -15.93
CA ALA A 14 -1.14 9.48 -17.20
C ALA A 14 -2.25 8.64 -17.86
N PRO A 15 -2.30 8.57 -19.20
CA PRO A 15 -1.44 9.22 -20.20
C PRO A 15 -1.84 10.67 -20.53
N ARG A 16 -3.03 11.10 -20.10
CA ARG A 16 -3.59 12.43 -20.42
C ARG A 16 -3.86 13.21 -19.14
N GLU A 17 -2.85 13.91 -18.64
CA GLU A 17 -2.91 14.64 -17.38
C GLU A 17 -4.12 15.56 -17.28
N GLY A 18 -4.89 15.42 -16.21
CA GLY A 18 -6.05 16.25 -15.86
C GLY A 18 -7.39 15.83 -16.47
N GLU A 19 -7.39 14.90 -17.43
CA GLU A 19 -8.65 14.38 -17.99
C GLU A 19 -9.36 13.46 -16.99
N ALA A 20 -10.66 13.22 -17.24
CA ALA A 20 -11.42 12.23 -16.49
C ALA A 20 -10.95 10.81 -16.87
N PRO A 21 -10.82 9.90 -15.91
CA PRO A 21 -10.51 8.51 -16.22
C PRO A 21 -11.71 7.82 -16.88
N ASP A 22 -11.42 6.85 -17.76
CA ASP A 22 -12.47 6.04 -18.41
C ASP A 22 -13.19 5.13 -17.39
N GLU A 23 -12.46 4.73 -16.34
CA GLU A 23 -12.96 3.89 -15.25
C GLU A 23 -13.04 4.68 -13.95
N SER A 24 -14.24 4.83 -13.40
CA SER A 24 -14.47 5.62 -12.19
C SER A 24 -13.91 4.96 -10.94
N THR A 25 -13.49 5.80 -10.00
CA THR A 25 -13.11 5.41 -8.64
C THR A 25 -13.90 6.25 -7.65
N THR A 26 -14.45 5.59 -6.65
CA THR A 26 -15.10 6.27 -5.52
C THR A 26 -14.49 5.72 -4.23
N VAL A 27 -14.09 6.60 -3.34
CA VAL A 27 -13.55 6.24 -2.04
C VAL A 27 -14.39 6.89 -0.96
N ARG A 28 -14.70 6.15 0.08
CA ARG A 28 -15.32 6.64 1.30
C ARG A 28 -14.35 6.49 2.45
N VAL A 29 -14.18 7.54 3.23
CA VAL A 29 -13.25 7.56 4.35
C VAL A 29 -14.05 7.67 5.65
N VAL A 30 -13.72 6.79 6.60
CA VAL A 30 -14.25 6.80 7.96
C VAL A 30 -13.09 6.80 8.94
N ILE A 31 -13.14 7.69 9.91
CA ILE A 31 -12.22 7.74 11.03
C ILE A 31 -12.94 7.13 12.23
N GLU A 32 -12.38 6.05 12.76
CA GLU A 32 -12.83 5.37 13.97
C GLU A 32 -11.84 5.66 15.11
N ASP A 33 -12.17 5.27 16.32
CA ASP A 33 -11.33 5.56 17.50
C ASP A 33 -9.89 5.04 17.39
N ARG A 34 -9.69 3.93 16.68
CA ARG A 34 -8.40 3.23 16.63
C ARG A 34 -7.83 3.01 15.24
N ARG A 35 -8.57 3.35 14.19
CA ARG A 35 -8.17 3.12 12.80
C ARG A 35 -8.85 4.09 11.84
N ILE A 36 -8.26 4.25 10.69
CA ILE A 36 -8.88 4.88 9.54
C ILE A 36 -9.25 3.80 8.53
N VAL A 37 -10.44 3.91 7.95
CA VAL A 37 -10.98 2.93 7.01
C VAL A 37 -11.33 3.59 5.70
N PHE A 38 -10.87 3.01 4.60
CA PHE A 38 -11.15 3.41 3.23
C PHE A 38 -11.99 2.34 2.55
N GLY A 39 -13.25 2.64 2.26
CA GLY A 39 -14.09 1.82 1.39
C GLY A 39 -13.95 2.30 -0.04
N ILE A 40 -13.59 1.42 -0.95
CA ILE A 40 -13.15 1.72 -2.30
C ILE A 40 -14.03 0.98 -3.30
N TRP A 41 -14.53 1.69 -4.31
CA TRP A 41 -15.28 1.14 -5.44
C TRP A 41 -14.63 1.58 -6.72
N CYS A 42 -14.26 0.63 -7.54
CA CYS A 42 -13.58 0.82 -8.81
C CYS A 42 -14.43 0.22 -9.95
N SER A 43 -14.89 1.00 -10.90
CA SER A 43 -15.44 0.41 -12.12
C SER A 43 -14.33 -0.35 -12.89
N ALA A 44 -14.73 -1.44 -13.55
CA ALA A 44 -13.85 -2.28 -14.32
C ALA A 44 -14.66 -2.95 -15.45
N ARG A 45 -15.03 -2.14 -16.45
CA ARG A 45 -15.80 -2.62 -17.60
C ARG A 45 -15.01 -3.54 -18.51
N ARG A 46 -13.69 -3.53 -18.38
CA ARG A 46 -12.78 -4.38 -19.11
C ARG A 46 -12.14 -5.41 -18.16
N PRO A 47 -11.59 -6.51 -18.69
CA PRO A 47 -10.96 -7.52 -17.87
C PRO A 47 -9.86 -6.94 -16.98
N LEU A 48 -9.96 -7.20 -15.68
CA LEU A 48 -8.95 -6.85 -14.70
C LEU A 48 -7.63 -7.58 -14.99
N ARG A 49 -6.53 -6.87 -14.94
CA ARG A 49 -5.19 -7.43 -14.94
C ARG A 49 -4.64 -7.37 -13.53
N ALA A 50 -4.76 -8.44 -12.80
CA ALA A 50 -4.20 -8.59 -11.46
C ALA A 50 -3.86 -10.05 -11.22
N SER A 51 -2.91 -10.30 -10.32
CA SER A 51 -2.46 -11.63 -9.94
C SER A 51 -2.52 -11.81 -8.43
N LEU A 52 -2.71 -13.03 -7.99
CA LEU A 52 -2.51 -13.41 -6.61
C LEU A 52 -1.01 -13.65 -6.41
N THR A 53 -0.35 -12.70 -5.80
CA THR A 53 1.10 -12.71 -5.50
C THR A 53 1.30 -12.72 -3.98
N PRO A 54 2.51 -13.01 -3.50
CA PRO A 54 2.87 -12.67 -2.12
C PRO A 54 2.66 -11.17 -1.85
N ARG A 55 2.50 -10.82 -0.56
CA ARG A 55 2.45 -9.44 -0.09
C ARG A 55 3.66 -8.65 -0.63
N ASP A 56 3.46 -7.36 -0.87
CA ASP A 56 4.45 -6.40 -1.36
C ASP A 56 5.05 -6.70 -2.74
N GLN A 57 4.46 -7.64 -3.47
CA GLN A 57 4.87 -8.02 -4.82
C GLN A 57 3.81 -7.66 -5.89
N ILE A 58 3.08 -6.56 -5.69
CA ILE A 58 2.20 -6.01 -6.73
C ILE A 58 3.10 -5.23 -7.72
N THR A 59 3.75 -5.96 -8.62
CA THR A 59 4.68 -5.36 -9.59
C THR A 59 3.97 -4.94 -10.87
N ASP A 60 3.01 -5.76 -11.32
CA ASP A 60 2.29 -5.56 -12.57
C ASP A 60 0.81 -5.91 -12.37
N GLY A 61 -0.05 -4.93 -12.41
CA GLY A 61 -1.48 -5.20 -12.29
C GLY A 61 -2.29 -4.02 -11.78
N ASP A 62 -3.60 -4.15 -11.98
CA ASP A 62 -4.55 -3.18 -11.47
C ASP A 62 -4.48 -3.15 -9.94
N HIS A 63 -4.34 -1.98 -9.38
CA HIS A 63 -4.34 -1.78 -7.93
C HIS A 63 -4.72 -0.35 -7.56
N ILE A 64 -5.03 -0.14 -6.31
CA ILE A 64 -5.21 1.18 -5.72
C ILE A 64 -4.36 1.30 -4.47
N SER A 65 -3.80 2.47 -4.22
CA SER A 65 -3.06 2.78 -3.01
C SER A 65 -3.49 4.10 -2.40
N VAL A 66 -3.41 4.13 -1.08
CA VAL A 66 -3.66 5.29 -0.22
C VAL A 66 -2.34 5.70 0.39
N HIS A 67 -2.01 6.98 0.33
CA HIS A 67 -0.79 7.55 0.87
C HIS A 67 -1.15 8.55 1.96
N LEU A 68 -0.64 8.33 3.17
CA LEU A 68 -0.93 9.12 4.35
C LEU A 68 0.33 9.79 4.87
N ASP A 69 0.42 11.10 4.73
CA ASP A 69 1.43 11.91 5.42
C ASP A 69 0.85 12.36 6.76
N THR A 70 1.32 11.72 7.81
CA THR A 70 0.83 11.92 9.18
C THR A 70 1.48 13.12 9.88
N GLU A 71 2.52 13.71 9.32
CA GLU A 71 3.18 14.91 9.82
C GLU A 71 2.68 16.17 9.10
N GLY A 72 2.04 16.02 7.94
CA GLY A 72 1.47 17.10 7.14
C GLY A 72 2.52 18.05 6.54
N ASP A 73 3.77 17.59 6.41
CA ASP A 73 4.88 18.40 5.93
C ASP A 73 5.29 18.09 4.46
N GLY A 74 4.67 17.06 3.87
CA GLY A 74 4.94 16.65 2.51
C GLY A 74 6.26 15.90 2.31
N GLN A 75 6.93 15.50 3.39
CA GLN A 75 8.26 14.87 3.33
C GLN A 75 8.18 13.35 3.25
N ARG A 76 7.22 12.76 3.94
CA ARG A 76 7.05 11.32 4.05
C ARG A 76 5.58 10.93 4.08
N ALA A 77 5.25 9.81 3.46
CA ALA A 77 3.93 9.21 3.59
C ALA A 77 4.03 7.70 3.79
N TYR A 78 3.07 7.14 4.51
CA TYR A 78 2.82 5.71 4.55
C TYR A 78 1.98 5.32 3.34
N ILE A 79 2.32 4.22 2.70
CA ILE A 79 1.62 3.65 1.56
C ILE A 79 0.84 2.43 2.03
N PHE A 80 -0.42 2.32 1.64
CA PHE A 80 -1.25 1.12 1.82
C PHE A 80 -1.98 0.85 0.51
N GLY A 81 -1.69 -0.26 -0.11
CA GLY A 81 -2.24 -0.61 -1.42
C GLY A 81 -2.90 -1.98 -1.44
N VAL A 82 -3.84 -2.16 -2.33
CA VAL A 82 -4.53 -3.43 -2.51
C VAL A 82 -4.87 -3.65 -3.98
N ASN A 83 -4.77 -4.88 -4.43
CA ASN A 83 -5.20 -5.29 -5.75
C ASN A 83 -6.60 -5.96 -5.71
N PRO A 84 -7.24 -6.25 -6.87
CA PRO A 84 -8.55 -6.90 -6.91
C PRO A 84 -8.62 -8.30 -6.30
N TYR A 85 -7.50 -8.93 -5.98
CA TYR A 85 -7.43 -10.22 -5.28
C TYR A 85 -7.22 -10.09 -3.78
N GLY A 86 -7.13 -8.85 -3.26
CA GLY A 86 -6.86 -8.60 -1.85
C GLY A 86 -5.39 -8.75 -1.47
N VAL A 87 -4.49 -8.76 -2.45
CA VAL A 87 -3.05 -8.71 -2.15
C VAL A 87 -2.70 -7.33 -1.63
N GLU A 88 -2.08 -7.30 -0.48
CA GLU A 88 -1.66 -6.09 0.21
C GLU A 88 -0.28 -5.63 -0.26
N LEU A 89 -0.07 -4.33 -0.23
CA LEU A 89 1.18 -3.65 -0.48
C LEU A 89 1.32 -2.53 0.52
N ASP A 90 2.41 -2.49 1.27
CA ASP A 90 2.69 -1.35 2.12
C ASP A 90 4.14 -0.86 1.99
N GLY A 91 4.38 0.35 2.45
CA GLY A 91 5.68 0.97 2.32
C GLY A 91 5.72 2.40 2.82
N ILE A 92 6.86 3.01 2.68
CA ILE A 92 7.09 4.42 2.98
C ILE A 92 7.54 5.15 1.72
N LEU A 93 6.86 6.24 1.41
CA LEU A 93 7.24 7.19 0.36
C LEU A 93 8.04 8.34 0.99
N THR A 94 9.23 8.58 0.46
CA THR A 94 10.02 9.79 0.71
C THR A 94 10.28 10.49 -0.63
N VAL A 95 11.42 10.28 -1.25
CA VAL A 95 11.66 10.63 -2.66
C VAL A 95 11.16 9.49 -3.55
N ASP A 96 11.58 8.27 -3.21
CA ASP A 96 11.15 7.02 -3.83
C ASP A 96 10.43 6.14 -2.80
N PRO A 97 9.53 5.24 -3.24
CA PRO A 97 8.87 4.31 -2.34
C PRO A 97 9.86 3.23 -1.85
N ASP A 98 9.83 2.95 -0.56
CA ASP A 98 10.51 1.83 0.08
C ASP A 98 9.45 0.81 0.56
N PHE A 99 9.35 -0.31 -0.13
CA PHE A 99 8.44 -1.41 0.17
C PHE A 99 9.04 -2.49 1.09
N LYS A 100 10.15 -2.18 1.78
CA LYS A 100 10.70 -3.04 2.83
C LYS A 100 10.11 -2.76 4.20
N TRP A 101 9.33 -1.68 4.29
CA TRP A 101 8.64 -1.35 5.52
C TRP A 101 7.32 -2.11 5.58
N ASP A 102 7.13 -2.86 6.65
CA ASP A 102 5.95 -3.66 6.92
C ASP A 102 5.12 -3.09 8.07
N ALA A 103 3.81 -3.16 7.94
CA ALA A 103 2.87 -2.81 8.99
C ALA A 103 1.81 -3.89 9.19
N VAL A 104 1.22 -3.91 10.37
CA VAL A 104 0.04 -4.76 10.66
C VAL A 104 -1.21 -3.95 10.39
N TRP A 105 -1.88 -4.24 9.30
CA TRP A 105 -3.14 -3.63 8.86
C TRP A 105 -3.95 -4.67 8.09
N ASP A 106 -5.18 -4.36 7.74
CA ASP A 106 -6.08 -5.31 7.09
C ASP A 106 -6.62 -4.74 5.79
N ALA A 107 -6.73 -5.59 4.77
CA ALA A 107 -7.48 -5.31 3.56
C ALA A 107 -8.34 -6.49 3.14
N ALA A 108 -9.43 -6.16 2.45
CA ALA A 108 -10.26 -7.13 1.78
C ALA A 108 -10.67 -6.60 0.42
N ALA A 109 -10.77 -7.48 -0.58
CA ALA A 109 -11.25 -7.10 -1.91
C ALA A 109 -12.31 -8.07 -2.41
N ARG A 110 -13.22 -7.54 -3.24
CA ARG A 110 -14.26 -8.32 -3.90
C ARG A 110 -14.36 -7.91 -5.35
N ARG A 111 -14.37 -8.88 -6.24
CA ARG A 111 -14.58 -8.70 -7.67
C ARG A 111 -16.04 -8.96 -8.02
N GLY A 112 -16.60 -8.07 -8.84
CA GLY A 112 -17.95 -8.13 -9.38
C GLY A 112 -17.97 -8.11 -10.90
N SER A 113 -19.15 -8.04 -11.47
CA SER A 113 -19.32 -7.88 -12.91
C SER A 113 -19.18 -6.40 -13.27
N GLY A 114 -18.09 -6.03 -13.93
CA GLY A 114 -17.84 -4.65 -14.36
C GLY A 114 -17.34 -3.72 -13.24
N GLU A 115 -16.96 -4.29 -12.10
CA GLU A 115 -16.42 -3.53 -10.95
C GLU A 115 -15.59 -4.42 -10.01
N TRP A 116 -14.83 -3.79 -9.16
CA TRP A 116 -14.30 -4.40 -7.96
C TRP A 116 -14.32 -3.40 -6.81
N SER A 117 -14.34 -3.91 -5.61
CA SER A 117 -14.32 -3.09 -4.40
C SER A 117 -13.27 -3.60 -3.43
N ALA A 118 -12.78 -2.70 -2.60
CA ALA A 118 -11.87 -3.05 -1.52
C ALA A 118 -12.18 -2.24 -0.26
N GLU A 119 -11.72 -2.76 0.86
CA GLU A 119 -11.66 -2.06 2.12
C GLU A 119 -10.23 -2.12 2.62
N ILE A 120 -9.67 -0.97 2.98
CA ILE A 120 -8.36 -0.81 3.61
C ILE A 120 -8.60 -0.26 5.01
N ALA A 121 -8.19 -0.99 6.05
CA ALA A 121 -8.34 -0.61 7.44
C ALA A 121 -6.97 -0.48 8.11
N VAL A 122 -6.53 0.76 8.34
CA VAL A 122 -5.21 1.07 8.89
C VAL A 122 -5.33 1.46 10.35
N PRO A 123 -4.84 0.64 11.29
CA PRO A 123 -4.78 1.00 12.70
C PRO A 123 -3.84 2.19 12.92
N PHE A 124 -4.23 3.15 13.75
CA PHE A 124 -3.35 4.31 14.04
C PHE A 124 -2.02 3.90 14.65
N ARG A 125 -1.97 2.78 15.38
CA ARG A 125 -0.73 2.21 15.92
C ARG A 125 0.27 1.75 14.86
N ALA A 126 -0.17 1.54 13.61
CA ALA A 126 0.70 1.15 12.50
C ALA A 126 1.52 2.32 11.97
N MET A 127 1.16 3.54 12.34
CA MET A 127 1.81 4.76 11.85
C MET A 127 2.33 5.61 13.02
N ARG A 128 3.41 6.35 12.77
CA ARG A 128 3.88 7.37 13.70
C ARG A 128 3.30 8.71 13.31
N PHE A 129 2.87 9.48 14.30
CA PHE A 129 2.41 10.85 14.12
C PHE A 129 2.55 11.64 15.43
N PRO A 130 2.79 12.95 15.36
CA PRO A 130 2.91 13.79 16.54
C PRO A 130 1.58 13.89 17.29
N ALA A 131 1.62 13.80 18.59
CA ALA A 131 0.46 14.04 19.43
C ALA A 131 0.02 15.51 19.30
N GLY A 132 -1.28 15.74 19.08
CA GLY A 132 -1.81 17.11 18.93
C GLY A 132 -1.29 17.80 17.67
N ALA A 133 -1.29 17.12 16.54
CA ALA A 133 -0.73 17.60 15.28
C ALA A 133 -1.12 19.06 14.98
N ALA A 134 -0.12 19.92 14.87
CA ALA A 134 -0.31 21.32 14.50
C ALA A 134 -0.75 21.52 13.03
N ARG A 135 -0.69 20.47 12.24
CA ARG A 135 -1.04 20.43 10.82
C ARG A 135 -2.00 19.28 10.55
N PRO A 136 -2.93 19.43 9.59
CA PRO A 136 -3.73 18.31 9.12
C PRO A 136 -2.83 17.25 8.48
N TRP A 137 -3.22 15.99 8.58
CA TRP A 137 -2.59 14.95 7.77
C TRP A 137 -2.85 15.23 6.30
N ARG A 138 -2.04 14.65 5.43
CA ARG A 138 -2.28 14.73 4.00
C ARG A 138 -2.62 13.37 3.43
N LEU A 139 -3.57 13.37 2.50
CA LEU A 139 -4.07 12.19 1.81
C LEU A 139 -3.86 12.33 0.32
N TRP A 140 -3.22 11.34 -0.27
CA TRP A 140 -3.13 11.17 -1.72
C TRP A 140 -3.48 9.73 -2.08
N MET A 141 -4.18 9.54 -3.18
CA MET A 141 -4.58 8.23 -3.64
C MET A 141 -4.20 8.05 -5.10
N ARG A 142 -3.80 6.82 -5.44
CA ARG A 142 -3.38 6.46 -6.79
C ARG A 142 -4.02 5.14 -7.19
N ARG A 143 -4.68 5.12 -8.32
CA ARG A 143 -5.18 3.92 -8.97
C ARG A 143 -4.41 3.68 -10.25
N GLU A 144 -3.98 2.48 -10.48
CA GLU A 144 -3.32 2.01 -11.70
C GLU A 144 -4.19 0.99 -12.42
N ILE A 145 -4.32 1.18 -13.74
CA ILE A 145 -4.93 0.23 -14.66
C ILE A 145 -3.89 -0.12 -15.70
N THR A 146 -3.15 -1.17 -15.43
CA THR A 146 -1.96 -1.57 -16.20
C THR A 146 -2.27 -1.87 -17.66
N ALA A 147 -3.46 -2.41 -17.95
CA ALA A 147 -3.87 -2.72 -19.32
C ALA A 147 -3.80 -1.52 -20.28
N TRP A 148 -3.83 -0.29 -19.76
CA TRP A 148 -3.87 0.95 -20.55
C TRP A 148 -2.77 1.94 -20.20
N ASN A 149 -1.85 1.56 -19.33
CA ASN A 149 -0.90 2.49 -18.73
C ASN A 149 -1.61 3.71 -18.12
N GLU A 150 -2.81 3.48 -17.59
CA GLU A 150 -3.62 4.54 -16.99
C GLU A 150 -3.32 4.63 -15.50
N VAL A 151 -2.99 5.83 -15.07
CA VAL A 151 -2.83 6.18 -13.67
C VAL A 151 -3.73 7.34 -13.37
N SER A 152 -4.67 7.16 -12.45
CA SER A 152 -5.51 8.23 -11.94
C SER A 152 -5.23 8.49 -10.47
N THR A 153 -5.33 9.74 -10.06
CA THR A 153 -4.97 10.18 -8.71
C THR A 153 -6.04 11.11 -8.13
N TRP A 154 -6.08 11.15 -6.82
CA TRP A 154 -6.79 12.16 -6.06
C TRP A 154 -5.95 12.63 -4.87
N PRO A 155 -5.76 13.96 -4.71
CA PRO A 155 -5.89 14.98 -5.74
C PRO A 155 -5.02 14.71 -6.96
N LEU A 156 -5.29 15.42 -8.07
CA LEU A 156 -4.45 15.31 -9.26
C LEU A 156 -3.01 15.74 -8.94
N TYR A 157 -2.06 14.86 -9.17
CA TYR A 157 -0.65 15.22 -9.14
C TYR A 157 -0.22 15.79 -10.50
N ARG A 158 0.43 16.95 -10.46
CA ARG A 158 0.99 17.63 -11.63
C ARG A 158 2.51 17.64 -11.57
N ALA A 159 3.15 16.87 -12.41
CA ALA A 159 4.61 16.71 -12.42
C ALA A 159 5.40 18.03 -12.62
N GLY A 160 4.80 19.02 -13.28
CA GLY A 160 5.40 20.33 -13.51
C GLY A 160 5.34 21.32 -12.34
N GLN A 161 4.62 21.03 -11.26
CA GLN A 161 4.40 22.00 -10.18
C GLN A 161 5.34 21.84 -8.99
N SER A 162 5.62 20.64 -8.55
CA SER A 162 6.59 20.39 -7.48
C SER A 162 7.12 18.98 -7.56
N GLY A 163 8.36 18.78 -7.16
CA GLY A 163 9.01 17.47 -7.20
C GLY A 163 8.50 16.44 -6.21
N ARG A 164 7.60 16.82 -5.28
CA ARG A 164 7.11 15.92 -4.24
C ARG A 164 5.60 15.77 -4.31
N ILE A 165 5.15 14.53 -4.44
CA ILE A 165 3.73 14.17 -4.55
C ILE A 165 2.93 14.67 -3.36
N MET A 166 3.42 14.47 -2.15
CA MET A 166 2.68 14.80 -0.92
C MET A 166 2.49 16.31 -0.70
N LEU A 167 3.26 17.18 -1.37
CA LEU A 167 3.02 18.63 -1.35
C LEU A 167 1.75 19.02 -2.11
N GLN A 168 1.26 18.17 -3.01
CA GLN A 168 0.02 18.37 -3.77
C GLN A 168 -1.14 17.52 -3.22
N ALA A 169 -0.93 16.79 -2.13
CA ALA A 169 -1.97 15.99 -1.47
C ALA A 169 -3.05 16.86 -0.82
N GLY A 170 -4.22 16.29 -0.65
CA GLY A 170 -5.34 16.95 0.05
C GLY A 170 -5.19 16.86 1.57
N ASP A 171 -5.78 17.81 2.28
CA ASP A 171 -5.80 17.80 3.74
C ASP A 171 -6.82 16.78 4.26
N LEU A 172 -6.40 15.95 5.19
CA LEU A 172 -7.24 15.02 5.93
C LEU A 172 -7.49 15.57 7.33
N THR A 173 -8.74 15.97 7.57
CA THR A 173 -9.19 16.57 8.84
C THR A 173 -10.04 15.59 9.65
N GLY A 174 -10.42 15.99 10.87
CA GLY A 174 -11.26 15.14 11.73
C GLY A 174 -10.47 14.17 12.62
N LEU A 175 -9.16 14.30 12.68
CA LEU A 175 -8.26 13.46 13.47
C LEU A 175 -7.99 14.03 14.88
N GLY A 176 -8.71 15.09 15.30
CA GLY A 176 -8.56 15.70 16.62
C GLY A 176 -9.06 14.74 17.71
N GLY A 177 -8.20 14.09 18.42
CA GLY A 177 -8.52 13.08 19.44
C GLY A 177 -7.98 11.69 19.12
N VAL A 178 -7.38 11.52 17.93
CA VAL A 178 -6.67 10.32 17.59
C VAL A 178 -5.34 10.26 18.35
N HIS A 179 -5.10 9.16 19.03
CA HIS A 179 -3.87 8.93 19.77
C HIS A 179 -3.09 7.79 19.15
N GLY A 180 -1.79 7.99 18.93
CA GLY A 180 -0.86 6.94 18.57
C GLY A 180 -0.78 5.91 19.70
N GLY A 181 -1.08 4.66 19.42
CA GLY A 181 -0.91 3.57 20.37
C GLY A 181 0.56 3.14 20.44
N ARG A 182 1.00 2.67 21.62
CA ARG A 182 2.22 1.87 21.65
C ARG A 182 1.93 0.53 20.96
N ALA A 183 2.58 0.28 19.84
CA ALA A 183 2.50 -1.02 19.19
C ALA A 183 3.71 -1.86 19.62
N LEU A 184 3.43 -3.05 20.10
CA LEU A 184 4.40 -4.13 20.26
C LEU A 184 3.98 -5.21 19.27
N SER A 185 4.79 -5.45 18.25
CA SER A 185 4.66 -6.60 17.36
C SER A 185 5.68 -7.65 17.76
N ILE A 186 5.25 -8.88 17.85
CA ILE A 186 6.11 -10.04 18.12
C ILE A 186 5.82 -11.06 17.02
N GLU A 187 6.77 -11.24 16.13
CA GLU A 187 6.64 -12.13 14.98
C GLU A 187 7.61 -13.30 15.11
N PRO A 188 7.15 -14.47 15.56
CA PRO A 188 7.98 -15.66 15.54
C PRO A 188 8.10 -16.18 14.10
N TYR A 189 9.29 -16.57 13.70
CA TYR A 189 9.54 -17.19 12.41
C TYR A 189 10.32 -18.50 12.56
N VAL A 190 10.06 -19.41 11.63
CA VAL A 190 10.85 -20.61 11.41
C VAL A 190 11.15 -20.71 9.93
N PHE A 191 12.40 -20.76 9.61
CA PHE A 191 12.87 -20.98 8.24
C PHE A 191 13.58 -22.33 8.17
N SER A 192 13.26 -23.12 7.14
CA SER A 192 14.01 -24.35 6.85
C SER A 192 14.26 -24.46 5.36
N SER A 193 15.50 -24.73 4.99
CA SER A 193 15.87 -24.95 3.60
C SER A 193 16.68 -26.23 3.45
N VAL A 194 16.46 -26.89 2.32
CA VAL A 194 17.24 -28.05 1.89
C VAL A 194 17.84 -27.71 0.54
N ILE A 195 19.14 -27.74 0.45
CA ILE A 195 19.87 -27.43 -0.78
C ILE A 195 20.59 -28.70 -1.23
N ASP A 196 20.18 -29.24 -2.36
CA ASP A 196 20.92 -30.30 -3.03
C ASP A 196 21.87 -29.67 -4.05
N SER A 197 23.15 -29.84 -3.85
CA SER A 197 24.19 -29.27 -4.71
C SER A 197 25.07 -30.35 -5.29
N ARG A 198 25.61 -30.10 -6.48
CA ARG A 198 26.51 -30.98 -7.19
C ARG A 198 27.50 -30.14 -7.99
N PHE A 199 28.77 -30.45 -7.87
CA PHE A 199 29.84 -29.70 -8.52
C PHE A 199 30.54 -30.55 -9.55
N GLU A 200 31.09 -29.90 -10.55
CA GLU A 200 31.96 -30.52 -11.54
C GLU A 200 33.41 -30.27 -11.14
N ASP A 201 34.08 -31.33 -10.67
CA ASP A 201 35.50 -31.26 -10.26
C ASP A 201 36.16 -32.65 -10.33
N PRO A 202 37.14 -32.87 -11.20
CA PRO A 202 37.64 -32.01 -12.27
C PRO A 202 36.64 -31.87 -13.44
N PRO A 203 36.90 -30.98 -14.44
CA PRO A 203 36.01 -30.80 -15.60
C PRO A 203 35.62 -32.13 -16.25
N GLY A 204 34.33 -32.38 -16.43
CA GLY A 204 33.75 -33.60 -16.95
C GLY A 204 33.46 -34.69 -15.91
N MET A 205 33.82 -34.49 -14.62
CA MET A 205 33.48 -35.42 -13.56
C MET A 205 32.62 -34.76 -12.52
N LEU A 206 31.38 -35.23 -12.38
CA LEU A 206 30.41 -34.69 -11.41
C LEU A 206 30.65 -35.33 -10.03
N SER A 207 30.72 -34.49 -9.01
CA SER A 207 30.79 -34.94 -7.60
C SER A 207 29.49 -35.68 -7.20
N PRO A 208 29.51 -36.48 -6.15
CA PRO A 208 28.27 -36.97 -5.53
C PRO A 208 27.40 -35.80 -5.12
N TRP A 209 26.08 -36.03 -5.06
CA TRP A 209 25.14 -35.03 -4.52
C TRP A 209 25.42 -34.77 -3.05
N THR A 210 25.54 -33.51 -2.70
CA THR A 210 25.64 -33.06 -1.30
C THR A 210 24.31 -32.39 -0.94
N ARG A 211 23.77 -32.79 0.21
CA ARG A 211 22.55 -32.22 0.75
C ARG A 211 22.85 -31.44 1.99
N ASP A 212 22.61 -30.14 1.93
CA ASP A 212 22.75 -29.26 3.07
C ASP A 212 21.37 -28.92 3.64
N HIS A 213 21.26 -29.01 4.95
CA HIS A 213 20.07 -28.60 5.70
C HIS A 213 20.40 -27.37 6.51
N ASN A 214 19.63 -26.33 6.32
CA ASN A 214 19.68 -25.15 7.19
C ASN A 214 18.32 -24.94 7.83
N SER A 215 18.31 -24.70 9.13
CA SER A 215 17.10 -24.37 9.87
C SER A 215 17.40 -23.22 10.81
N GLU A 216 16.57 -22.21 10.76
CA GLU A 216 16.67 -21.02 11.59
C GLU A 216 15.29 -20.75 12.21
N ALA A 217 15.28 -20.34 13.46
CA ALA A 217 14.09 -19.89 14.15
C ALA A 217 14.42 -18.63 14.93
N GLY A 218 13.55 -17.68 14.89
CA GLY A 218 13.76 -16.42 15.60
C GLY A 218 12.45 -15.76 15.96
N VAL A 219 12.56 -14.61 16.59
CA VAL A 219 11.44 -13.75 16.96
C VAL A 219 11.84 -12.32 16.64
N ASP A 220 11.10 -11.68 15.76
CA ASP A 220 11.21 -10.25 15.53
C ASP A 220 10.31 -9.50 16.51
N VAL A 221 10.90 -8.53 17.21
CA VAL A 221 10.17 -7.69 18.16
C VAL A 221 10.25 -6.24 17.70
N GLN A 222 9.15 -5.69 17.28
CA GLN A 222 9.06 -4.29 16.86
C GLN A 222 8.26 -3.48 17.90
N THR A 223 8.83 -2.36 18.33
CA THR A 223 8.14 -1.43 19.21
C THR A 223 8.02 -0.08 18.53
N ALA A 224 6.79 0.45 18.41
CA ALA A 224 6.59 1.83 18.06
C ALA A 224 6.62 2.68 19.36
N VAL A 225 7.64 3.51 19.49
CA VAL A 225 7.71 4.53 20.54
C VAL A 225 7.26 5.84 19.91
N THR A 226 6.13 6.37 20.40
CA THR A 226 5.63 7.73 20.07
C THR A 226 6.33 8.77 20.89
#